data_c17742d9b77496db1ff4b0f4514cf391
#
_entry.id   c17742d9b77496db1ff4b0f4514cf391
#
_cell.length_a   1.000
_cell.length_b   1.000
_cell.length_c   1.000
_cell.angle_alpha   90.00
_cell.angle_beta   90.00
_cell.angle_gamma   90.00
#
_symmetry.space_group_name_H-M   'P 1'
#
loop_
_entity.id
_entity.type
_entity.pdbx_description
1 polymer ?
#
loop_
_entity_poly.entity_id
_entity_poly.type
_entity_poly.pdbx_seq_one_letter_code
_entity_poly.pdbx_strand_id
1 'polypeptide(L)'
;MSDLVGRNSAAPSAEWIVPTACIRRKSLRFSALRVLLCLCFFSAGNIHAGNQQYEPLARDVQAALAHVIADRQMPRPQFDKSEERIAYLNWLAEMSNRLQKRSGDYTVRKEFLEAVYYESKRAGLDPSMVLGLVQVESGFKKYAVSHAGARGYMQVMPFWSRLIGDGDARKLFNMHSNLRYGCTILRHYLNIEKGDLFRALGRYNGSLGRPEYPNLVLGAWKQWEYQPVQTLASGK
;
A
#
# COMPACT_ATOMS: atom_id res chain seq x y z
N MET A 1 59.22 -31.71 40.92
CA MET A 1 60.42 -31.50 40.12
C MET A 1 60.15 -30.27 39.29
N SER A 2 60.68 -29.26 39.78
CA SER A 2 61.68 -28.24 39.41
C SER A 2 61.11 -27.25 38.40
N ASP A 3 60.79 -26.00 38.85
CA ASP A 3 61.74 -24.85 38.98
C ASP A 3 62.08 -24.27 37.60
N LEU A 4 61.98 -23.00 37.31
CA LEU A 4 62.53 -21.73 37.84
C LEU A 4 61.99 -20.58 36.95
N VAL A 5 61.43 -19.51 37.49
CA VAL A 5 62.06 -18.26 37.91
C VAL A 5 62.66 -17.36 36.79
N GLY A 6 62.14 -16.19 36.72
CA GLY A 6 62.89 -14.96 36.61
C GLY A 6 62.80 -14.24 35.28
N ARG A 7 62.53 -13.02 35.15
CA ARG A 7 62.89 -11.76 35.78
C ARG A 7 62.34 -10.58 35.01
N ASN A 8 61.96 -9.60 35.73
CA ASN A 8 61.75 -8.22 35.33
C ASN A 8 62.80 -7.66 34.40
N SER A 9 62.39 -6.79 33.48
CA SER A 9 63.20 -5.61 33.14
C SER A 9 62.21 -4.50 32.71
N ALA A 10 62.30 -3.43 33.46
CA ALA A 10 61.59 -2.18 33.26
C ALA A 10 62.39 -1.22 32.38
N ALA A 11 61.66 -0.31 31.75
CA ALA A 11 61.93 1.05 31.30
C ALA A 11 62.66 1.26 29.95
N PRO A 12 62.63 2.45 29.33
CA PRO A 12 62.10 3.72 29.82
C PRO A 12 61.15 4.48 28.87
N SER A 13 60.48 5.46 29.43
CA SER A 13 59.72 6.56 28.85
C SER A 13 60.53 7.35 27.79
N ALA A 14 59.93 7.50 26.62
CA ALA A 14 60.33 8.48 25.62
C ALA A 14 59.24 9.59 25.54
N GLU A 15 59.63 10.75 26.05
CA GLU A 15 58.97 12.04 25.90
C GLU A 15 58.97 12.41 24.41
N TRP A 16 57.79 12.56 23.82
CA TRP A 16 57.67 13.19 22.50
C TRP A 16 57.30 14.65 22.64
N ILE A 17 58.27 15.49 22.25
CA ILE A 17 58.18 16.95 22.13
C ILE A 17 57.16 17.26 21.00
N VAL A 18 56.07 17.97 21.35
CA VAL A 18 55.12 18.48 20.39
C VAL A 18 55.57 19.85 19.88
N PRO A 19 55.79 20.05 18.59
CA PRO A 19 56.06 21.38 18.07
C PRO A 19 54.79 22.21 18.01
N THR A 20 54.79 23.34 18.66
CA THR A 20 53.76 24.38 18.62
C THR A 20 53.68 24.99 17.22
N ALA A 21 52.78 24.52 16.37
CA ALA A 21 52.48 25.16 15.11
C ALA A 21 51.39 26.23 15.30
N CYS A 22 51.79 27.45 15.06
CA CYS A 22 51.00 28.66 15.06
C CYS A 22 49.87 28.55 14.01
N ILE A 23 48.65 28.28 14.43
CA ILE A 23 47.47 28.26 13.52
C ILE A 23 46.95 29.68 13.41
N ARG A 24 47.26 30.30 12.28
CA ARG A 24 46.63 31.54 11.80
C ARG A 24 45.13 31.36 11.70
N ARG A 25 44.33 32.01 12.54
CA ARG A 25 42.88 32.11 12.45
C ARG A 25 42.51 32.86 11.17
N LYS A 26 42.11 32.12 10.11
CA LYS A 26 41.31 32.69 9.02
C LYS A 26 39.85 32.72 9.46
N SER A 27 39.34 33.92 9.64
CA SER A 27 37.92 34.18 9.90
C SER A 27 37.07 33.76 8.68
N LEU A 28 36.41 32.61 8.77
CA LEU A 28 35.36 32.23 7.82
C LEU A 28 34.09 32.98 8.21
N ARG A 29 33.85 34.08 7.50
CA ARG A 29 32.54 34.72 7.45
C ARG A 29 31.58 33.77 6.71
N PHE A 30 30.92 32.87 7.43
CA PHE A 30 29.77 32.16 6.90
C PHE A 30 28.58 33.11 6.85
N SER A 31 28.16 33.47 5.60
CA SER A 31 26.97 34.24 5.37
C SER A 31 25.76 33.55 5.99
N ALA A 32 25.09 34.25 6.89
CA ALA A 32 23.83 33.82 7.54
C ALA A 32 22.68 33.47 6.55
N LEU A 33 22.88 33.74 5.25
CA LEU A 33 21.91 33.50 4.20
C LEU A 33 21.83 32.02 3.74
N ARG A 34 22.80 31.16 4.07
CA ARG A 34 22.78 29.74 3.69
C ARG A 34 22.16 28.82 4.73
N VAL A 35 21.98 29.26 5.95
CA VAL A 35 21.34 28.48 7.02
C VAL A 35 19.80 28.59 6.95
N LEU A 36 19.27 29.65 6.33
CA LEU A 36 17.82 29.84 6.18
C LEU A 36 17.21 29.01 5.04
N LEU A 37 18.01 28.45 4.14
CA LEU A 37 17.53 27.67 2.98
C LEU A 37 17.39 26.15 3.26
N CYS A 38 17.90 25.66 4.39
CA CYS A 38 17.82 24.24 4.74
C CYS A 38 16.66 23.88 5.69
N LEU A 39 15.88 24.85 6.14
CA LEU A 39 14.75 24.62 7.06
C LEU A 39 13.37 24.56 6.39
N CYS A 40 13.31 24.68 5.07
CA CYS A 40 12.04 24.61 4.31
C CYS A 40 11.72 23.24 3.72
N PHE A 41 12.41 22.17 4.09
CA PHE A 41 12.11 20.84 3.57
C PHE A 41 11.80 19.87 4.69
N PHE A 42 10.66 19.26 4.54
CA PHE A 42 10.03 18.14 5.26
C PHE A 42 8.91 18.51 6.23
N SER A 43 7.93 19.26 5.73
CA SER A 43 6.55 18.90 6.07
C SER A 43 6.09 17.84 5.06
N ALA A 44 6.70 16.66 5.10
CA ALA A 44 6.06 15.47 4.56
C ALA A 44 4.83 15.25 5.41
N GLY A 45 3.68 15.77 4.96
CA GLY A 45 2.40 15.47 5.57
C GLY A 45 2.31 13.95 5.66
N ASN A 46 2.24 13.43 6.88
CA ASN A 46 2.01 12.01 7.09
C ASN A 46 0.66 11.66 6.46
N ILE A 47 0.70 11.11 5.24
CA ILE A 47 -0.49 10.59 4.58
C ILE A 47 -0.81 9.31 5.33
N HIS A 48 -1.78 9.39 6.22
CA HIS A 48 -2.26 8.24 6.97
C HIS A 48 -3.20 7.46 6.05
N ALA A 49 -2.79 6.28 5.62
CA ALA A 49 -3.68 5.32 4.99
C ALA A 49 -4.76 4.88 6.00
N GLY A 50 -5.99 4.66 5.50
CA GLY A 50 -7.07 4.08 6.29
C GLY A 50 -7.68 5.01 7.34
N ASN A 51 -8.02 6.25 6.97
CA ASN A 51 -8.71 7.21 7.85
C ASN A 51 -10.16 7.46 7.41
N GLN A 52 -10.84 6.42 6.93
CA GLN A 52 -12.26 6.49 6.51
C GLN A 52 -13.12 7.06 7.63
N GLN A 53 -13.98 8.02 7.29
CA GLN A 53 -14.90 8.63 8.23
C GLN A 53 -16.24 7.90 8.24
N TYR A 54 -16.86 7.81 9.43
CA TYR A 54 -18.20 7.28 9.55
C TYR A 54 -19.20 8.27 8.97
N GLU A 55 -19.97 7.83 7.98
CA GLU A 55 -21.11 8.57 7.44
C GLU A 55 -22.38 7.70 7.61
N PRO A 56 -23.47 8.27 8.13
CA PRO A 56 -24.73 7.55 8.22
C PRO A 56 -25.21 7.13 6.83
N LEU A 57 -25.60 5.88 6.68
CA LEU A 57 -26.19 5.36 5.43
C LEU A 57 -27.70 5.35 5.52
N ALA A 58 -28.37 5.66 4.41
CA ALA A 58 -29.80 5.40 4.26
C ALA A 58 -30.05 3.87 4.39
N ARG A 59 -31.21 3.48 4.95
CA ARG A 59 -31.49 2.08 5.28
C ARG A 59 -31.46 1.15 4.07
N ASP A 60 -31.97 1.60 2.94
CA ASP A 60 -31.96 0.89 1.68
C ASP A 60 -30.53 0.69 1.14
N VAL A 61 -29.69 1.71 1.19
CA VAL A 61 -28.28 1.63 0.83
C VAL A 61 -27.54 0.68 1.77
N GLN A 62 -27.76 0.78 3.08
CA GLN A 62 -27.16 -0.12 4.05
C GLN A 62 -27.55 -1.58 3.78
N ALA A 63 -28.82 -1.86 3.51
CA ALA A 63 -29.30 -3.20 3.21
C ALA A 63 -28.70 -3.75 1.89
N ALA A 64 -28.62 -2.93 0.86
CA ALA A 64 -27.99 -3.31 -0.42
C ALA A 64 -26.49 -3.65 -0.24
N LEU A 65 -25.73 -2.83 0.48
CA LEU A 65 -24.31 -3.10 0.76
C LEU A 65 -24.15 -4.35 1.64
N ALA A 66 -25.00 -4.54 2.65
CA ALA A 66 -24.98 -5.72 3.51
C ALA A 66 -25.25 -7.02 2.74
N HIS A 67 -26.17 -6.98 1.80
CA HIS A 67 -26.43 -8.13 0.90
C HIS A 67 -25.17 -8.52 0.11
N VAL A 68 -24.46 -7.52 -0.45
CA VAL A 68 -23.21 -7.75 -1.18
C VAL A 68 -22.12 -8.36 -0.28
N ILE A 69 -22.03 -7.91 0.97
CA ILE A 69 -21.05 -8.43 1.93
C ILE A 69 -21.40 -9.85 2.41
N ALA A 70 -22.67 -10.17 2.56
CA ALA A 70 -23.14 -11.49 2.98
C ALA A 70 -22.90 -12.59 1.95
N ASP A 71 -22.87 -12.24 0.66
CA ASP A 71 -22.55 -13.17 -0.41
C ASP A 71 -21.07 -13.57 -0.35
N ARG A 72 -20.79 -14.75 0.20
CA ARG A 72 -19.43 -15.27 0.40
C ARG A 72 -18.90 -16.09 -0.78
N GLN A 73 -19.70 -16.26 -1.81
CA GLN A 73 -19.27 -17.02 -2.97
C GLN A 73 -18.23 -16.26 -3.76
N MET A 74 -17.20 -16.96 -4.16
CA MET A 74 -16.19 -16.50 -5.10
C MET A 74 -16.04 -17.58 -6.18
N PRO A 75 -16.97 -17.62 -7.13
CA PRO A 75 -16.88 -18.58 -8.22
C PRO A 75 -15.62 -18.32 -9.04
N ARG A 76 -15.06 -19.39 -9.62
CA ARG A 76 -13.96 -19.22 -10.58
C ARG A 76 -14.44 -18.35 -11.74
N PRO A 77 -13.60 -17.44 -12.25
CA PRO A 77 -13.97 -16.64 -13.41
C PRO A 77 -14.40 -17.55 -14.57
N GLN A 78 -15.59 -17.33 -15.08
CA GLN A 78 -16.10 -17.97 -16.28
C GLN A 78 -15.95 -16.98 -17.43
N PHE A 79 -15.54 -17.48 -18.59
CA PHE A 79 -15.31 -16.68 -19.78
C PHE A 79 -16.08 -17.31 -20.93
N ASP A 80 -16.90 -16.52 -21.61
CA ASP A 80 -17.66 -16.97 -22.76
C ASP A 80 -16.77 -17.16 -24.00
N LYS A 81 -15.63 -16.43 -24.04
CA LYS A 81 -14.69 -16.45 -25.17
C LYS A 81 -13.31 -16.88 -24.73
N SER A 82 -12.64 -17.66 -25.58
CA SER A 82 -11.27 -18.10 -25.34
C SER A 82 -10.28 -16.94 -25.21
N GLU A 83 -10.50 -15.86 -25.97
CA GLU A 83 -9.68 -14.64 -25.96
C GLU A 83 -9.72 -13.94 -24.59
N GLU A 84 -10.89 -13.86 -23.97
CA GLU A 84 -11.07 -13.27 -22.64
C GLU A 84 -10.36 -14.11 -21.57
N ARG A 85 -10.44 -15.45 -21.69
CA ARG A 85 -9.73 -16.37 -20.81
C ARG A 85 -8.22 -16.21 -20.95
N ILE A 86 -7.71 -16.10 -22.16
CA ILE A 86 -6.28 -15.91 -22.43
C ILE A 86 -5.83 -14.53 -21.87
N ALA A 87 -6.61 -13.48 -22.10
CA ALA A 87 -6.32 -12.16 -21.57
C ALA A 87 -6.25 -12.16 -20.03
N TYR A 88 -7.17 -12.85 -19.36
CA TYR A 88 -7.15 -13.03 -17.92
C TYR A 88 -5.90 -13.78 -17.44
N LEU A 89 -5.54 -14.89 -18.09
CA LEU A 89 -4.36 -15.69 -17.70
C LEU A 89 -3.06 -14.89 -17.88
N ASN A 90 -2.96 -14.13 -18.96
CA ASN A 90 -1.82 -13.25 -19.21
C ASN A 90 -1.73 -12.12 -18.17
N TRP A 91 -2.88 -11.50 -17.84
CA TRP A 91 -2.96 -10.52 -16.76
C TRP A 91 -2.50 -11.13 -15.42
N LEU A 92 -2.99 -12.32 -15.08
CA LEU A 92 -2.66 -13.01 -13.83
C LEU A 92 -1.15 -13.31 -13.74
N ALA A 93 -0.56 -13.81 -14.82
CA ALA A 93 0.87 -14.10 -14.92
C ALA A 93 1.71 -12.83 -14.73
N GLU A 94 1.38 -11.76 -15.46
CA GLU A 94 2.10 -10.49 -15.38
C GLU A 94 1.99 -9.84 -14.00
N MET A 95 0.79 -9.79 -13.42
CA MET A 95 0.60 -9.24 -12.08
C MET A 95 1.31 -10.08 -11.02
N SER A 96 1.33 -11.41 -11.18
CA SER A 96 2.09 -12.30 -10.29
C SER A 96 3.59 -12.01 -10.34
N ASN A 97 4.15 -11.79 -11.53
CA ASN A 97 5.56 -11.43 -11.69
C ASN A 97 5.88 -10.09 -11.01
N ARG A 98 5.05 -9.05 -11.22
CA ARG A 98 5.24 -7.74 -10.59
C ARG A 98 5.12 -7.80 -9.06
N LEU A 99 4.26 -8.68 -8.54
CA LEU A 99 4.03 -8.83 -7.11
C LEU A 99 5.08 -9.71 -6.40
N GLN A 100 5.93 -10.44 -7.15
CA GLN A 100 6.86 -11.44 -6.62
C GLN A 100 7.77 -10.90 -5.50
N LYS A 101 8.28 -9.68 -5.65
CA LYS A 101 9.16 -9.04 -4.65
C LYS A 101 8.44 -8.70 -3.33
N ARG A 102 7.10 -8.59 -3.35
CA ARG A 102 6.28 -8.23 -2.19
C ARG A 102 5.61 -9.43 -1.52
N SER A 103 5.37 -10.47 -2.30
CA SER A 103 4.80 -11.74 -1.82
C SER A 103 5.53 -12.89 -2.51
N GLY A 104 6.45 -13.54 -1.80
CA GLY A 104 7.33 -14.59 -2.35
C GLY A 104 6.59 -15.89 -2.71
N ASP A 105 5.55 -16.25 -1.96
CA ASP A 105 4.76 -17.46 -2.19
C ASP A 105 3.84 -17.30 -3.39
N TYR A 106 4.02 -18.18 -4.40
CA TYR A 106 3.22 -18.14 -5.62
C TYR A 106 1.74 -18.46 -5.38
N THR A 107 1.44 -19.41 -4.50
CA THR A 107 0.05 -19.82 -4.22
C THR A 107 -0.71 -18.68 -3.58
N VAL A 108 -0.09 -18.01 -2.60
CA VAL A 108 -0.67 -16.83 -1.95
C VAL A 108 -0.87 -15.68 -2.93
N ARG A 109 0.12 -15.43 -3.81
CA ARG A 109 -0.01 -14.39 -4.85
C ARG A 109 -1.15 -14.68 -5.81
N LYS A 110 -1.23 -15.92 -6.28
CA LYS A 110 -2.27 -16.36 -7.22
C LYS A 110 -3.64 -16.18 -6.60
N GLU A 111 -3.86 -16.70 -5.39
CA GLU A 111 -5.13 -16.56 -4.66
C GLU A 111 -5.51 -15.09 -4.45
N PHE A 112 -4.55 -14.26 -4.05
CA PHE A 112 -4.76 -12.83 -3.87
C PHE A 112 -5.18 -12.13 -5.17
N LEU A 113 -4.49 -12.41 -6.27
CA LEU A 113 -4.78 -11.78 -7.56
C LEU A 113 -6.12 -12.26 -8.14
N GLU A 114 -6.46 -13.53 -7.97
CA GLU A 114 -7.77 -14.07 -8.34
C GLU A 114 -8.90 -13.36 -7.55
N ALA A 115 -8.68 -13.16 -6.25
CA ALA A 115 -9.62 -12.45 -5.39
C ALA A 115 -9.73 -10.96 -5.78
N VAL A 116 -8.61 -10.27 -6.05
CA VAL A 116 -8.62 -8.89 -6.55
C VAL A 116 -9.38 -8.79 -7.85
N TYR A 117 -9.10 -9.66 -8.81
CA TYR A 117 -9.79 -9.65 -10.11
C TYR A 117 -11.30 -9.82 -9.93
N TYR A 118 -11.71 -10.84 -9.17
CA TYR A 118 -13.12 -11.13 -8.94
C TYR A 118 -13.84 -9.97 -8.25
N GLU A 119 -13.34 -9.51 -7.11
CA GLU A 119 -14.01 -8.46 -6.33
C GLU A 119 -14.00 -7.09 -7.03
N SER A 120 -12.95 -6.79 -7.80
CA SER A 120 -12.92 -5.59 -8.64
C SER A 120 -14.00 -5.64 -9.72
N LYS A 121 -14.04 -6.73 -10.49
CA LYS A 121 -15.04 -6.89 -11.57
C LYS A 121 -16.47 -6.88 -11.03
N ARG A 122 -16.70 -7.57 -9.91
CA ARG A 122 -18.01 -7.58 -9.24
C ARG A 122 -18.46 -6.18 -8.82
N ALA A 123 -17.52 -5.36 -8.35
CA ALA A 123 -17.79 -3.97 -7.98
C ALA A 123 -17.74 -2.99 -9.16
N GLY A 124 -17.51 -3.47 -10.40
CA GLY A 124 -17.34 -2.61 -11.58
C GLY A 124 -16.13 -1.69 -11.49
N LEU A 125 -15.04 -2.16 -10.86
CA LEU A 125 -13.77 -1.46 -10.72
C LEU A 125 -12.71 -2.06 -11.66
N ASP A 126 -11.69 -1.29 -11.98
CA ASP A 126 -10.50 -1.79 -12.69
C ASP A 126 -9.60 -2.58 -11.71
N PRO A 127 -9.23 -3.84 -12.00
CA PRO A 127 -8.36 -4.62 -11.13
C PRO A 127 -6.98 -3.98 -10.90
N SER A 128 -6.42 -3.30 -11.90
CA SER A 128 -5.13 -2.61 -11.78
C SER A 128 -5.22 -1.40 -10.86
N MET A 129 -6.36 -0.69 -10.90
CA MET A 129 -6.65 0.40 -9.98
C MET A 129 -6.75 -0.12 -8.53
N VAL A 130 -7.43 -1.24 -8.30
CA VAL A 130 -7.52 -1.85 -6.97
C VAL A 130 -6.14 -2.30 -6.47
N LEU A 131 -5.28 -2.84 -7.34
CA LEU A 131 -3.88 -3.14 -6.97
C LEU A 131 -3.10 -1.88 -6.57
N GLY A 132 -3.28 -0.77 -7.30
CA GLY A 132 -2.70 0.52 -6.95
C GLY A 132 -3.16 1.02 -5.59
N LEU A 133 -4.46 0.89 -5.29
CA LEU A 133 -5.03 1.24 -3.99
C LEU A 133 -4.44 0.35 -2.88
N VAL A 134 -4.40 -0.97 -3.03
CA VAL A 134 -3.81 -1.89 -2.05
C VAL A 134 -2.32 -1.56 -1.81
N GLN A 135 -1.59 -1.17 -2.86
CA GLN A 135 -0.20 -0.73 -2.71
C GLN A 135 -0.07 0.47 -1.78
N VAL A 136 -0.93 1.47 -1.92
CA VAL A 136 -0.93 2.69 -1.10
C VAL A 136 -1.41 2.39 0.32
N GLU A 137 -2.45 1.59 0.47
CA GLU A 137 -3.08 1.31 1.77
C GLU A 137 -2.22 0.44 2.68
N SER A 138 -1.68 -0.65 2.18
CA SER A 138 -1.01 -1.65 3.01
C SER A 138 0.35 -2.10 2.51
N GLY A 139 0.75 -1.70 1.29
CA GLY A 139 1.90 -2.30 0.62
C GLY A 139 1.77 -3.82 0.46
N PHE A 140 0.54 -4.32 0.25
CA PHE A 140 0.19 -5.75 0.16
C PHE A 140 0.37 -6.55 1.45
N LYS A 141 0.32 -5.90 2.62
CA LYS A 141 0.43 -6.58 3.92
C LYS A 141 -0.96 -7.00 4.43
N LYS A 142 -1.17 -8.32 4.52
CA LYS A 142 -2.44 -8.92 4.97
C LYS A 142 -2.88 -8.45 6.36
N TYR A 143 -1.94 -8.28 7.27
CA TYR A 143 -2.20 -7.93 8.68
C TYR A 143 -1.85 -6.48 9.01
N ALA A 144 -1.86 -5.60 8.00
CA ALA A 144 -1.63 -4.18 8.23
C ALA A 144 -2.71 -3.59 9.15
N VAL A 145 -2.28 -2.76 10.09
CA VAL A 145 -3.16 -1.97 10.97
C VAL A 145 -2.64 -0.54 11.00
N SER A 146 -3.50 0.43 10.69
CA SER A 146 -3.15 1.85 10.79
C SER A 146 -3.31 2.37 12.22
N HIS A 147 -2.78 3.55 12.51
CA HIS A 147 -3.01 4.24 13.79
C HIS A 147 -4.49 4.48 14.09
N ALA A 148 -5.32 4.69 13.05
CA ALA A 148 -6.76 4.83 13.17
C ALA A 148 -7.49 3.50 13.35
N GLY A 149 -6.78 2.35 13.28
CA GLY A 149 -7.34 1.02 13.44
C GLY A 149 -7.88 0.40 12.15
N ALA A 150 -7.63 0.98 10.98
CA ALA A 150 -7.96 0.38 9.69
C ALA A 150 -7.18 -0.93 9.49
N ARG A 151 -7.77 -1.91 8.80
CA ARG A 151 -7.28 -3.30 8.78
C ARG A 151 -7.13 -3.87 7.38
N GLY A 152 -6.07 -4.66 7.21
CA GLY A 152 -5.86 -5.55 6.08
C GLY A 152 -5.43 -4.84 4.79
N TYR A 153 -5.55 -5.56 3.68
CA TYR A 153 -5.05 -5.13 2.37
C TYR A 153 -5.56 -3.77 1.91
N MET A 154 -6.86 -3.51 2.06
CA MET A 154 -7.53 -2.28 1.64
C MET A 154 -7.79 -1.31 2.81
N GLN A 155 -7.20 -1.55 3.99
CA GLN A 155 -7.30 -0.69 5.17
C GLN A 155 -8.75 -0.29 5.50
N VAL A 156 -9.60 -1.30 5.63
CA VAL A 156 -11.02 -1.10 5.95
C VAL A 156 -11.19 -0.78 7.44
N MET A 157 -11.95 0.27 7.75
CA MET A 157 -12.24 0.67 9.13
C MET A 157 -13.21 -0.32 9.81
N PRO A 158 -12.99 -0.67 11.10
CA PRO A 158 -13.83 -1.61 11.83
C PRO A 158 -15.31 -1.28 11.90
N PHE A 159 -15.69 -0.01 11.83
CA PHE A 159 -17.10 0.38 11.87
C PHE A 159 -17.90 -0.16 10.66
N TRP A 160 -17.25 -0.39 9.52
CA TRP A 160 -17.90 -0.98 8.35
C TRP A 160 -18.41 -2.40 8.62
N SER A 161 -17.68 -3.20 9.42
CA SER A 161 -18.17 -4.53 9.78
C SER A 161 -19.46 -4.51 10.60
N ARG A 162 -19.65 -3.47 11.41
CA ARG A 162 -20.90 -3.26 12.17
C ARG A 162 -22.01 -2.65 11.31
N LEU A 163 -21.65 -1.83 10.34
CA LEU A 163 -22.60 -1.09 9.53
C LEU A 163 -23.24 -1.96 8.45
N ILE A 164 -22.43 -2.76 7.74
CA ILE A 164 -22.85 -3.55 6.57
C ILE A 164 -22.47 -5.03 6.65
N GLY A 165 -21.98 -5.52 7.79
CA GLY A 165 -21.58 -6.90 7.98
C GLY A 165 -22.17 -7.52 9.23
N ASP A 166 -21.48 -8.53 9.77
CA ASP A 166 -21.88 -9.29 10.94
C ASP A 166 -21.29 -8.73 12.27
N GLY A 167 -20.64 -7.59 12.22
CA GLY A 167 -20.02 -6.93 13.38
C GLY A 167 -18.62 -7.44 13.74
N ASP A 168 -18.16 -8.55 13.19
CA ASP A 168 -16.85 -9.12 13.52
C ASP A 168 -15.71 -8.47 12.71
N ALA A 169 -15.12 -7.44 13.30
CA ALA A 169 -14.01 -6.72 12.68
C ALA A 169 -12.71 -7.56 12.54
N ARG A 170 -12.60 -8.75 13.16
CA ARG A 170 -11.45 -9.66 12.95
C ARG A 170 -11.46 -10.23 11.54
N LYS A 171 -12.63 -10.37 10.94
CA LYS A 171 -12.80 -10.86 9.57
C LYS A 171 -12.19 -9.92 8.52
N LEU A 172 -11.90 -8.67 8.87
CA LEU A 172 -11.18 -7.74 8.00
C LEU A 172 -9.71 -8.15 7.77
N PHE A 173 -9.17 -9.12 8.51
CA PHE A 173 -7.88 -9.75 8.20
C PHE A 173 -8.00 -10.97 7.26
N ASN A 174 -9.22 -11.44 6.99
CA ASN A 174 -9.43 -12.42 5.94
C ASN A 174 -9.32 -11.72 4.58
N MET A 175 -8.53 -12.27 3.67
CA MET A 175 -8.21 -11.67 2.37
C MET A 175 -9.47 -11.39 1.55
N HIS A 176 -10.32 -12.41 1.37
CA HIS A 176 -11.53 -12.28 0.55
C HIS A 176 -12.51 -11.28 1.16
N SER A 177 -12.74 -11.35 2.48
CA SER A 177 -13.59 -10.39 3.17
C SER A 177 -13.07 -8.96 3.03
N ASN A 178 -11.77 -8.75 3.22
CA ASN A 178 -11.17 -7.43 3.14
C ASN A 178 -11.30 -6.80 1.76
N LEU A 179 -10.97 -7.55 0.71
CA LEU A 179 -11.12 -7.10 -0.68
C LEU A 179 -12.58 -6.82 -1.03
N ARG A 180 -13.50 -7.67 -0.57
CA ARG A 180 -14.94 -7.47 -0.75
C ARG A 180 -15.43 -6.19 -0.12
N TYR A 181 -15.13 -5.97 1.15
CA TYR A 181 -15.47 -4.71 1.84
C TYR A 181 -14.87 -3.52 1.11
N GLY A 182 -13.57 -3.53 0.85
CA GLY A 182 -12.88 -2.40 0.22
C GLY A 182 -13.43 -2.03 -1.15
N CYS A 183 -13.64 -3.02 -2.03
CA CYS A 183 -14.22 -2.80 -3.36
C CYS A 183 -15.67 -2.29 -3.27
N THR A 184 -16.47 -2.86 -2.36
CA THR A 184 -17.87 -2.45 -2.16
C THR A 184 -17.95 -1.00 -1.65
N ILE A 185 -17.11 -0.63 -0.68
CA ILE A 185 -17.05 0.72 -0.12
C ILE A 185 -16.58 1.72 -1.18
N LEU A 186 -15.55 1.39 -1.95
CA LEU A 186 -15.08 2.29 -3.01
C LEU A 186 -16.13 2.48 -4.11
N ARG A 187 -16.85 1.42 -4.50
CA ARG A 187 -17.98 1.53 -5.45
C ARG A 187 -19.09 2.42 -4.88
N HIS A 188 -19.42 2.26 -3.61
CA HIS A 188 -20.40 3.12 -2.94
C HIS A 188 -19.99 4.61 -3.03
N TYR A 189 -18.74 4.93 -2.74
CA TYR A 189 -18.25 6.31 -2.85
C TYR A 189 -18.20 6.81 -4.30
N LEU A 190 -17.86 5.94 -5.27
CA LEU A 190 -17.96 6.29 -6.69
C LEU A 190 -19.38 6.65 -7.09
N ASN A 191 -20.37 5.94 -6.57
CA ASN A 191 -21.77 6.25 -6.85
C ASN A 191 -22.20 7.60 -6.24
N ILE A 192 -21.78 7.90 -5.00
CA ILE A 192 -22.01 9.20 -4.35
C ILE A 192 -21.37 10.34 -5.17
N GLU A 193 -20.14 10.14 -5.62
CA GLU A 193 -19.39 11.15 -6.40
C GLU A 193 -19.67 11.09 -7.91
N LYS A 194 -20.76 10.42 -8.31
CA LYS A 194 -21.25 10.34 -9.72
C LYS A 194 -20.17 9.86 -10.71
N GLY A 195 -19.31 8.95 -10.29
CA GLY A 195 -18.22 8.40 -11.10
C GLY A 195 -16.89 9.17 -11.02
N ASP A 196 -16.83 10.27 -10.30
CA ASP A 196 -15.55 10.98 -10.05
C ASP A 196 -14.65 10.14 -9.12
N LEU A 197 -13.70 9.44 -9.74
CA LEU A 197 -12.76 8.57 -9.02
C LEU A 197 -11.85 9.35 -8.07
N PHE A 198 -11.43 10.55 -8.46
CA PHE A 198 -10.55 11.38 -7.63
C PHE A 198 -11.22 11.74 -6.30
N ARG A 199 -12.47 12.17 -6.37
CA ARG A 199 -13.27 12.50 -5.20
C ARG A 199 -13.64 11.26 -4.38
N ALA A 200 -13.99 10.15 -5.06
CA ALA A 200 -14.28 8.88 -4.40
C ALA A 200 -13.10 8.34 -3.59
N LEU A 201 -11.88 8.44 -4.13
CA LEU A 201 -10.65 8.10 -3.42
C LEU A 201 -10.42 9.02 -2.21
N GLY A 202 -10.69 10.31 -2.36
CA GLY A 202 -10.65 11.26 -1.24
C GLY A 202 -11.62 10.88 -0.11
N ARG A 203 -12.87 10.46 -0.43
CA ARG A 203 -13.82 9.92 0.56
C ARG A 203 -13.32 8.63 1.19
N TYR A 204 -12.82 7.72 0.35
CA TYR A 204 -12.33 6.43 0.81
C TYR A 204 -11.25 6.60 1.91
N ASN A 205 -10.36 7.53 1.73
CA ASN A 205 -9.32 7.83 2.72
C ASN A 205 -9.75 8.79 3.84
N GLY A 206 -10.93 9.44 3.73
CA GLY A 206 -11.34 10.49 4.66
C GLY A 206 -10.63 11.83 4.45
N SER A 207 -10.09 12.05 3.26
CA SER A 207 -9.35 13.27 2.87
C SER A 207 -10.02 14.00 1.70
N LEU A 208 -11.37 13.97 1.65
CA LEU A 208 -12.13 14.63 0.59
C LEU A 208 -11.71 16.08 0.41
N GLY A 209 -11.45 16.49 -0.84
CA GLY A 209 -10.98 17.82 -1.19
C GLY A 209 -9.45 18.00 -1.12
N ARG A 210 -8.70 17.01 -0.65
CA ARG A 210 -7.23 17.01 -0.64
C ARG A 210 -6.68 16.13 -1.76
N PRO A 211 -5.68 16.61 -2.53
CA PRO A 211 -5.20 15.88 -3.71
C PRO A 211 -4.16 14.78 -3.42
N GLU A 212 -3.55 14.80 -2.24
CA GLU A 212 -2.36 13.99 -1.96
C GLU A 212 -2.66 12.49 -2.09
N TYR A 213 -3.68 12.01 -1.40
CA TYR A 213 -4.03 10.60 -1.43
C TYR A 213 -4.56 10.13 -2.79
N PRO A 214 -5.54 10.81 -3.43
CA PRO A 214 -5.95 10.43 -4.77
C PRO A 214 -4.79 10.37 -5.77
N ASN A 215 -3.89 11.35 -5.75
CA ASN A 215 -2.73 11.37 -6.64
C ASN A 215 -1.78 10.18 -6.38
N LEU A 216 -1.57 9.77 -5.13
CA LEU A 216 -0.78 8.57 -4.81
C LEU A 216 -1.40 7.32 -5.40
N VAL A 217 -2.72 7.12 -5.22
CA VAL A 217 -3.41 5.94 -5.76
C VAL A 217 -3.39 5.94 -7.29
N LEU A 218 -3.66 7.07 -7.93
CA LEU A 218 -3.60 7.20 -9.40
C LEU A 218 -2.18 6.97 -9.93
N GLY A 219 -1.16 7.46 -9.23
CA GLY A 219 0.24 7.20 -9.57
C GLY A 219 0.62 5.73 -9.40
N ALA A 220 0.13 5.08 -8.33
CA ALA A 220 0.33 3.65 -8.13
C ALA A 220 -0.43 2.82 -9.17
N TRP A 221 -1.65 3.20 -9.52
CA TRP A 221 -2.44 2.52 -10.56
C TRP A 221 -1.67 2.41 -11.88
N LYS A 222 -1.05 3.49 -12.35
CA LYS A 222 -0.22 3.48 -13.58
C LYS A 222 0.87 2.40 -13.57
N GLN A 223 1.40 2.05 -12.39
CA GLN A 223 2.40 0.98 -12.25
C GLN A 223 1.79 -0.42 -12.45
N TRP A 224 0.47 -0.56 -12.29
CA TRP A 224 -0.27 -1.83 -12.42
C TRP A 224 -1.06 -1.92 -13.72
N GLU A 225 -1.11 -0.87 -14.54
CA GLU A 225 -1.77 -0.91 -15.84
C GLU A 225 -1.20 -2.06 -16.68
N TYR A 226 -2.10 -2.83 -17.25
CA TYR A 226 -1.80 -3.94 -18.12
C TYR A 226 -2.45 -3.72 -19.49
N GLN A 227 -1.62 -3.60 -20.51
CA GLN A 227 -2.07 -3.61 -21.89
C GLN A 227 -1.85 -5.02 -22.45
N PRO A 228 -2.91 -5.74 -22.81
CA PRO A 228 -2.73 -7.01 -23.51
C PRO A 228 -1.86 -6.80 -24.73
N VAL A 229 -0.84 -7.65 -24.90
CA VAL A 229 -0.10 -7.69 -26.16
C VAL A 229 -1.13 -8.03 -27.24
N GLN A 230 -1.41 -7.09 -28.12
CA GLN A 230 -2.21 -7.36 -29.31
C GLN A 230 -1.41 -8.36 -30.13
N THR A 231 -1.81 -9.62 -30.09
CA THR A 231 -1.33 -10.60 -31.06
C THR A 231 -1.85 -10.07 -32.41
N LEU A 232 -0.97 -9.45 -33.18
CA LEU A 232 -1.28 -9.13 -34.57
C LEU A 232 -1.67 -10.46 -35.19
N ALA A 233 -2.98 -10.63 -35.41
CA ALA A 233 -3.47 -11.68 -36.29
C ALA A 233 -2.78 -11.40 -37.64
N SER A 234 -1.70 -12.14 -37.93
CA SER A 234 -1.05 -12.16 -39.23
C SER A 234 -2.06 -12.75 -40.18
N GLY A 235 -2.86 -11.86 -40.77
CA GLY A 235 -3.67 -12.22 -41.94
C GLY A 235 -2.77 -12.74 -43.03
N LYS A 236 -2.99 -13.96 -43.38
CA LYS A 236 -2.73 -14.53 -44.72
C LYS A 236 -4.01 -15.14 -45.18
#